data_8f1d89dc4191bf1b54ff8a756848fec0
#
_entry.id   8f1d89dc4191bf1b54ff8a756848fec0
#
_cell.length_a   1.000
_cell.length_b   1.000
_cell.length_c   1.000
_cell.angle_alpha   90.00
_cell.angle_beta   90.00
_cell.angle_gamma   90.00
#
_symmetry.space_group_name_H-M   'P 1'
#
loop_
_entity.id
_entity.type
_entity.pdbx_description
1 polymer ?
#
loop_
_entity_poly.entity_id
_entity_poly.type
_entity_poly.pdbx_seq_one_letter_code
_entity_poly.pdbx_strand_id
1 'polypeptide(L)'
;DKNTKYAIRDRAILEVMYASGLRITELRLLKISNLIFDYDIIRIIGKGNKERIVPIGKTAQIWVEKYRKESRIYLVKKSKENDDILFLNSSGSALSRNAIWEMTKKYASLAGINSNVYPHIFRHSFATHLLEGGADLRAVQEMLGHADISTTQIYTHVNRDYLKEVHKSYHPRA
;
A
#
# COMPACT_ATOMS: atom_id res chain seq x y z
N ASP A 1 -23.39 4.71 8.85
CA ASP A 1 -22.81 4.42 10.16
C ASP A 1 -21.33 4.80 10.17
N LYS A 2 -20.90 5.52 11.23
CA LYS A 2 -19.50 5.95 11.37
C LYS A 2 -18.53 4.76 11.40
N ASN A 3 -18.91 3.66 12.03
CA ASN A 3 -18.09 2.47 12.14
C ASN A 3 -17.84 1.79 10.79
N THR A 4 -18.82 1.77 9.90
CA THR A 4 -18.70 1.19 8.57
C THR A 4 -17.69 1.94 7.70
N LYS A 5 -17.66 3.28 7.78
CA LYS A 5 -16.72 4.11 7.00
C LYS A 5 -15.27 3.87 7.38
N TYR A 6 -14.97 3.75 8.67
CA TYR A 6 -13.62 3.43 9.10
C TYR A 6 -13.24 1.99 8.79
N ALA A 7 -14.19 1.06 8.86
CA ALA A 7 -13.94 -0.34 8.47
C ALA A 7 -13.56 -0.47 6.99
N ILE A 8 -14.24 0.27 6.10
CA ILE A 8 -13.89 0.30 4.65
C ILE A 8 -12.48 0.87 4.46
N ARG A 9 -12.16 1.98 5.12
CA ARG A 9 -10.81 2.57 5.09
C ARG A 9 -9.75 1.58 5.56
N ASP A 10 -9.97 1.01 6.73
CA ASP A 10 -9.02 0.12 7.37
C ASP A 10 -8.79 -1.13 6.51
N ARG A 11 -9.85 -1.67 5.90
CA ARG A 11 -9.72 -2.76 4.93
C ARG A 11 -8.88 -2.36 3.72
N ALA A 12 -9.12 -1.19 3.14
CA ALA A 12 -8.33 -0.70 2.01
C ALA A 12 -6.85 -0.53 2.39
N ILE A 13 -6.55 -0.03 3.60
CA ILE A 13 -5.19 0.08 4.12
C ILE A 13 -4.51 -1.29 4.20
N LEU A 14 -5.16 -2.27 4.81
CA LEU A 14 -4.60 -3.63 4.95
C LEU A 14 -4.34 -4.30 3.59
N GLU A 15 -5.27 -4.16 2.65
CA GLU A 15 -5.10 -4.68 1.29
C GLU A 15 -3.93 -4.01 0.56
N VAL A 16 -3.79 -2.68 0.64
CA VAL A 16 -2.67 -1.97 0.02
C VAL A 16 -1.33 -2.36 0.67
N MET A 17 -1.27 -2.44 2.01
CA MET A 17 -0.06 -2.85 2.72
C MET A 17 0.43 -4.23 2.27
N TYR A 18 -0.47 -5.18 2.17
CA TYR A 18 -0.12 -6.54 1.77
C TYR A 18 0.18 -6.66 0.28
N ALA A 19 -0.61 -6.00 -0.57
CA ALA A 19 -0.46 -6.09 -2.02
C ALA A 19 0.78 -5.37 -2.58
N SER A 20 1.36 -4.42 -1.82
CA SER A 20 2.42 -3.54 -2.33
C SER A 20 3.67 -3.48 -1.46
N GLY A 21 3.65 -4.05 -0.27
CA GLY A 21 4.80 -4.06 0.63
C GLY A 21 5.32 -2.68 1.04
N LEU A 22 4.48 -1.65 1.05
CA LEU A 22 4.87 -0.29 1.40
C LEU A 22 5.40 -0.16 2.83
N ARG A 23 6.34 0.76 3.03
CA ARG A 23 6.68 1.23 4.38
C ARG A 23 5.51 2.03 4.96
N ILE A 24 5.34 2.00 6.27
CA ILE A 24 4.27 2.72 6.95
C ILE A 24 4.27 4.24 6.63
N THR A 25 5.44 4.84 6.49
CA THR A 25 5.58 6.25 6.08
C THR A 25 5.12 6.50 4.65
N GLU A 26 5.42 5.59 3.74
CA GLU A 26 4.99 5.65 2.34
C GLU A 26 3.48 5.49 2.24
N LEU A 27 2.90 4.53 2.97
CA LEU A 27 1.46 4.31 3.01
C LEU A 27 0.69 5.54 3.52
N ARG A 28 1.12 6.13 4.64
CA ARG A 28 0.42 7.28 5.24
C ARG A 28 0.49 8.54 4.39
N LEU A 29 1.51 8.67 3.56
CA LEU A 29 1.72 9.80 2.66
C LEU A 29 1.35 9.48 1.20
N LEU A 30 0.79 8.31 0.95
CA LEU A 30 0.35 7.91 -0.39
C LEU A 30 -0.72 8.87 -0.90
N LYS A 31 -0.51 9.37 -2.12
CA LYS A 31 -1.39 10.33 -2.76
C LYS A 31 -2.31 9.66 -3.78
N ILE A 32 -3.49 10.22 -3.96
CA ILE A 32 -4.43 9.78 -5.00
C ILE A 32 -3.79 9.94 -6.38
N SER A 33 -3.05 11.02 -6.62
CA SER A 33 -2.32 11.27 -7.86
C SER A 33 -1.21 10.25 -8.17
N ASN A 34 -0.83 9.44 -7.17
CA ASN A 34 0.13 8.35 -7.35
C ASN A 34 -0.51 7.00 -7.71
N LEU A 35 -1.84 6.93 -7.72
CA LEU A 35 -2.57 5.72 -8.12
C LEU A 35 -2.71 5.71 -9.64
N ILE A 36 -2.09 4.76 -10.31
CA ILE A 36 -2.12 4.62 -11.77
C ILE A 36 -2.77 3.28 -12.09
N PHE A 37 -4.05 3.16 -11.75
CA PHE A 37 -4.81 1.90 -11.81
C PHE A 37 -5.09 1.42 -13.24
N ASP A 38 -5.06 2.30 -14.24
CA ASP A 38 -5.13 1.90 -15.64
C ASP A 38 -3.94 1.01 -16.05
N TYR A 39 -2.84 1.12 -15.32
CA TYR A 39 -1.64 0.30 -15.52
C TYR A 39 -1.38 -0.69 -14.37
N ASP A 40 -2.31 -0.85 -13.44
CA ASP A 40 -2.18 -1.72 -12.25
C ASP A 40 -0.94 -1.43 -11.39
N ILE A 41 -0.58 -0.17 -11.26
CA ILE A 41 0.59 0.28 -10.50
C ILE A 41 0.27 1.44 -9.57
N ILE A 42 1.12 1.59 -8.56
CA ILE A 42 1.24 2.80 -7.75
C ILE A 42 2.66 3.35 -7.83
N ARG A 43 2.79 4.66 -7.84
CA ARG A 43 4.07 5.36 -7.80
C ARG A 43 4.39 5.74 -6.37
N ILE A 44 5.56 5.36 -5.88
CA ILE A 44 6.01 5.64 -4.52
C ILE A 44 7.21 6.57 -4.56
N ILE A 45 7.18 7.60 -3.74
CA ILE A 45 8.29 8.52 -3.52
C ILE A 45 8.90 8.19 -2.17
N GLY A 46 10.11 7.66 -2.18
CA GLY A 46 10.83 7.24 -0.99
C GLY A 46 11.80 8.31 -0.47
N LYS A 47 12.68 7.89 0.44
CA LYS A 47 13.71 8.76 1.01
C LYS A 47 14.62 9.32 -0.09
N GLY A 48 14.95 10.61 0.01
CA GLY A 48 15.78 11.31 -0.98
C GLY A 48 15.07 11.57 -2.31
N ASN A 49 13.75 11.62 -2.29
CA ASN A 49 12.90 11.84 -3.48
C ASN A 49 13.08 10.79 -4.58
N LYS A 50 13.55 9.60 -4.21
CA LYS A 50 13.68 8.47 -5.16
C LYS A 50 12.31 7.87 -5.44
N GLU A 51 11.97 7.78 -6.71
CA GLU A 51 10.71 7.18 -7.16
C GLU A 51 10.89 5.68 -7.46
N ARG A 52 9.86 4.91 -7.17
CA ARG A 52 9.71 3.55 -7.65
C ARG A 52 8.27 3.24 -7.99
N ILE A 53 8.08 2.24 -8.82
CA ILE A 53 6.78 1.70 -9.20
C ILE A 53 6.57 0.39 -8.48
N VAL A 54 5.38 0.22 -7.91
CA VAL A 54 4.96 -1.04 -7.29
C VAL A 54 3.67 -1.50 -7.96
N PRO A 55 3.62 -2.73 -8.48
CA PRO A 55 2.37 -3.32 -8.95
C PRO A 55 1.36 -3.45 -7.81
N ILE A 56 0.07 -3.34 -8.16
CA ILE A 56 -1.03 -3.50 -7.19
C ILE A 56 -2.14 -4.37 -7.79
N GLY A 57 -2.50 -5.42 -7.07
CA GLY A 57 -3.54 -6.35 -7.50
C GLY A 57 -4.95 -5.76 -7.47
N LYS A 58 -5.86 -6.38 -8.22
CA LYS A 58 -7.25 -5.91 -8.39
C LYS A 58 -8.01 -5.83 -7.06
N THR A 59 -7.77 -6.76 -6.15
CA THR A 59 -8.44 -6.75 -4.84
C THR A 59 -8.16 -5.45 -4.07
N ALA A 60 -6.90 -5.01 -4.02
CA ALA A 60 -6.53 -3.77 -3.36
C ALA A 60 -7.11 -2.55 -4.08
N GLN A 61 -7.10 -2.53 -5.42
CA GLN A 61 -7.71 -1.47 -6.22
C GLN A 61 -9.21 -1.32 -5.91
N ILE A 62 -9.96 -2.42 -5.88
CA ILE A 62 -11.39 -2.43 -5.56
C ILE A 62 -11.65 -1.83 -4.18
N TRP A 63 -10.88 -2.21 -3.16
CA TRP A 63 -11.06 -1.66 -1.82
C TRP A 63 -10.65 -0.19 -1.70
N VAL A 64 -9.62 0.24 -2.42
CA VAL A 64 -9.25 1.66 -2.51
C VAL A 64 -10.35 2.48 -3.16
N GLU A 65 -10.90 2.02 -4.29
CA GLU A 65 -11.99 2.72 -4.96
C GLU A 65 -13.27 2.76 -4.10
N LYS A 66 -13.60 1.67 -3.43
CA LYS A 66 -14.71 1.64 -2.47
C LYS A 66 -14.49 2.66 -1.35
N TYR A 67 -13.29 2.69 -0.77
CA TYR A 67 -12.96 3.68 0.26
C TYR A 67 -13.08 5.12 -0.26
N ARG A 68 -12.56 5.40 -1.44
CA ARG A 68 -12.65 6.74 -2.06
C ARG A 68 -14.08 7.22 -2.22
N LYS A 69 -14.97 6.35 -2.70
CA LYS A 69 -16.36 6.67 -3.01
C LYS A 69 -17.28 6.70 -1.79
N GLU A 70 -17.11 5.76 -0.85
CA GLU A 70 -18.07 5.55 0.22
C GLU A 70 -17.62 6.10 1.60
N SER A 71 -16.33 6.37 1.78
CA SER A 71 -15.80 6.80 3.08
C SER A 71 -15.03 8.11 2.99
N ARG A 72 -14.04 8.20 2.10
CA ARG A 72 -13.13 9.34 2.02
C ARG A 72 -13.85 10.67 1.75
N ILE A 73 -14.88 10.67 0.96
CA ILE A 73 -15.69 11.86 0.64
C ILE A 73 -16.25 12.58 1.89
N TYR A 74 -16.45 11.85 2.99
CA TYR A 74 -16.92 12.40 4.26
C TYR A 74 -15.80 12.88 5.17
N LEU A 75 -14.57 12.40 4.93
CA LEU A 75 -13.39 12.77 5.71
C LEU A 75 -12.69 13.99 5.11
N VAL A 76 -12.57 14.07 3.80
CA VAL A 76 -11.88 15.17 3.11
C VAL A 76 -12.53 16.54 3.34
N LYS A 77 -13.83 16.60 3.57
CA LYS A 77 -14.57 17.85 3.84
C LYS A 77 -14.07 18.62 5.06
N LYS A 78 -13.28 17.99 5.92
CA LYS A 78 -12.77 18.57 7.16
C LYS A 78 -11.44 19.31 7.03
N SER A 79 -10.70 19.08 5.93
CA SER A 79 -9.43 19.76 5.67
C SER A 79 -9.19 19.87 4.16
N LYS A 80 -9.00 21.11 3.67
CA LYS A 80 -8.64 21.34 2.27
C LYS A 80 -7.16 21.04 1.96
N GLU A 81 -6.30 21.04 2.97
CA GLU A 81 -4.85 20.88 2.80
C GLU A 81 -4.41 19.47 2.41
N ASN A 82 -5.26 18.48 2.59
CA ASN A 82 -4.94 17.06 2.37
C ASN A 82 -5.79 16.41 1.27
N ASP A 83 -6.27 17.18 0.31
CA ASP A 83 -7.16 16.66 -0.75
C ASP A 83 -6.53 15.53 -1.56
N ASP A 84 -5.22 15.51 -1.71
CA ASP A 84 -4.49 14.47 -2.47
C ASP A 84 -4.00 13.30 -1.59
N ILE A 85 -3.97 13.41 -0.26
CA ILE A 85 -3.62 12.27 0.60
C ILE A 85 -4.73 11.22 0.53
N LEU A 86 -4.35 9.96 0.26
CA LEU A 86 -5.32 8.88 0.09
C LEU A 86 -6.03 8.54 1.41
N PHE A 87 -5.28 8.15 2.44
CA PHE A 87 -5.84 7.65 3.69
C PHE A 87 -5.91 8.73 4.78
N LEU A 88 -7.13 9.09 5.15
CA LEU A 88 -7.42 10.17 6.09
C LEU A 88 -7.90 9.66 7.45
N ASN A 89 -7.53 10.38 8.49
CA ASN A 89 -8.09 10.20 9.85
C ASN A 89 -9.46 10.90 9.99
N SER A 90 -10.00 10.89 11.20
CA SER A 90 -11.30 11.50 11.50
C SER A 90 -11.33 13.03 11.35
N SER A 91 -10.18 13.71 11.39
CA SER A 91 -10.07 15.15 11.19
C SER A 91 -9.80 15.56 9.73
N GLY A 92 -9.66 14.61 8.82
CA GLY A 92 -9.33 14.86 7.42
C GLY A 92 -7.84 15.02 7.12
N SER A 93 -6.98 14.69 8.08
CA SER A 93 -5.52 14.72 7.93
C SER A 93 -4.95 13.32 7.66
N ALA A 94 -3.69 13.25 7.23
CA ALA A 94 -3.01 11.96 7.08
C ALA A 94 -3.01 11.17 8.40
N LEU A 95 -3.13 9.84 8.30
CA LEU A 95 -3.03 8.95 9.45
C LEU A 95 -1.66 9.05 10.12
N SER A 96 -1.61 8.98 11.45
CA SER A 96 -0.36 8.82 12.18
C SER A 96 0.15 7.37 12.09
N ARG A 97 1.46 7.17 12.33
CA ARG A 97 2.04 5.83 12.47
C ARG A 97 1.34 5.03 13.56
N ASN A 98 1.07 5.67 14.70
CA ASN A 98 0.38 5.06 15.83
C ASN A 98 -1.04 4.60 15.46
N ALA A 99 -1.78 5.40 14.72
CA ALA A 99 -3.13 5.04 14.29
C ALA A 99 -3.13 3.77 13.42
N ILE A 100 -2.15 3.63 12.52
CA ILE A 100 -1.99 2.43 11.68
C ILE A 100 -1.57 1.23 12.54
N TRP A 101 -0.69 1.42 13.53
CA TRP A 101 -0.29 0.40 14.48
C TRP A 101 -1.47 -0.15 15.30
N GLU A 102 -2.23 0.74 15.91
CA GLU A 102 -3.41 0.37 16.71
C GLU A 102 -4.50 -0.30 15.87
N MET A 103 -4.71 0.20 14.65
CA MET A 103 -5.62 -0.44 13.69
C MET A 103 -5.16 -1.88 13.39
N THR A 104 -3.89 -2.08 13.09
CA THR A 104 -3.34 -3.40 12.78
C THR A 104 -3.53 -4.38 13.93
N LYS A 105 -3.19 -3.97 15.15
CA LYS A 105 -3.40 -4.78 16.38
C LYS A 105 -4.87 -5.13 16.60
N LYS A 106 -5.76 -4.15 16.43
CA LYS A 106 -7.20 -4.36 16.55
C LYS A 106 -7.68 -5.47 15.62
N TYR A 107 -7.33 -5.42 14.35
CA TYR A 107 -7.78 -6.42 13.39
C TYR A 107 -7.10 -7.78 13.57
N ALA A 108 -5.85 -7.83 14.00
CA ALA A 108 -5.19 -9.07 14.40
C ALA A 108 -5.92 -9.75 15.56
N SER A 109 -6.26 -8.99 16.60
CA SER A 109 -7.03 -9.50 17.74
C SER A 109 -8.42 -10.00 17.33
N LEU A 110 -9.14 -9.24 16.49
CA LEU A 110 -10.45 -9.66 15.97
C LEU A 110 -10.38 -10.94 15.11
N ALA A 111 -9.25 -11.16 14.45
CA ALA A 111 -8.99 -12.37 13.67
C ALA A 111 -8.48 -13.56 14.51
N GLY A 112 -8.36 -13.41 15.84
CA GLY A 112 -7.85 -14.44 16.74
C GLY A 112 -6.34 -14.71 16.57
N ILE A 113 -5.59 -13.77 15.99
CA ILE A 113 -4.15 -13.91 15.79
C ILE A 113 -3.44 -13.48 17.07
N ASN A 114 -2.88 -14.46 17.80
CA ASN A 114 -2.20 -14.24 19.08
C ASN A 114 -0.74 -13.81 18.95
N SER A 115 -0.19 -13.75 17.74
CA SER A 115 1.15 -13.23 17.49
C SER A 115 1.17 -11.70 17.52
N ASN A 116 2.33 -11.13 17.84
CA ASN A 116 2.50 -9.67 17.85
C ASN A 116 2.52 -9.14 16.41
N VAL A 117 1.33 -8.84 15.86
CA VAL A 117 1.16 -8.31 14.51
C VAL A 117 1.37 -6.80 14.50
N TYR A 118 2.27 -6.35 13.65
CA TYR A 118 2.60 -4.94 13.45
C TYR A 118 2.75 -4.62 11.94
N PRO A 119 2.68 -3.36 11.53
CA PRO A 119 2.64 -3.01 10.10
C PRO A 119 3.78 -3.57 9.25
N HIS A 120 5.00 -3.69 9.77
CA HIS A 120 6.14 -4.26 9.03
C HIS A 120 5.95 -5.73 8.64
N ILE A 121 5.07 -6.47 9.32
CA ILE A 121 4.80 -7.86 8.97
C ILE A 121 4.17 -7.99 7.58
N PHE A 122 3.37 -7.02 7.15
CA PHE A 122 2.79 -7.01 5.80
C PHE A 122 3.87 -6.89 4.72
N ARG A 123 4.87 -6.04 4.96
CA ARG A 123 5.99 -5.88 4.05
C ARG A 123 6.88 -7.14 4.03
N HIS A 124 7.11 -7.75 5.18
CA HIS A 124 7.81 -9.01 5.29
C HIS A 124 7.04 -10.13 4.57
N SER A 125 5.74 -10.23 4.79
CA SER A 125 4.87 -11.23 4.13
C SER A 125 4.81 -11.01 2.62
N PHE A 126 4.75 -9.76 2.15
CA PHE A 126 4.83 -9.43 0.72
C PHE A 126 6.11 -10.00 0.09
N ALA A 127 7.27 -9.71 0.70
CA ALA A 127 8.55 -10.22 0.22
C ALA A 127 8.63 -11.75 0.26
N THR A 128 8.26 -12.35 1.39
CA THR A 128 8.34 -13.79 1.60
C THR A 128 7.42 -14.54 0.63
N HIS A 129 6.18 -14.13 0.49
CA HIS A 129 5.22 -14.80 -0.39
C HIS A 129 5.59 -14.70 -1.88
N LEU A 130 6.16 -13.57 -2.30
CA LEU A 130 6.69 -13.45 -3.65
C LEU A 130 7.87 -14.39 -3.89
N LEU A 131 8.83 -14.44 -2.96
CA LEU A 131 10.01 -15.32 -3.06
C LEU A 131 9.62 -16.80 -2.98
N GLU A 132 8.75 -17.18 -2.05
CA GLU A 132 8.23 -18.56 -1.95
C GLU A 132 7.43 -18.97 -3.18
N GLY A 133 6.74 -18.02 -3.82
CA GLY A 133 6.04 -18.25 -5.08
C GLY A 133 6.96 -18.44 -6.28
N GLY A 134 8.23 -18.05 -6.17
CA GLY A 134 9.24 -18.21 -7.24
C GLY A 134 9.72 -16.90 -7.87
N ALA A 135 9.32 -15.74 -7.32
CA ALA A 135 9.83 -14.45 -7.80
C ALA A 135 11.34 -14.33 -7.58
N ASP A 136 12.05 -13.71 -8.52
CA ASP A 136 13.47 -13.45 -8.33
C ASP A 136 13.70 -12.34 -7.30
N LEU A 137 14.80 -12.47 -6.54
CA LEU A 137 15.14 -11.56 -5.44
C LEU A 137 15.28 -10.12 -5.91
N ARG A 138 15.83 -9.89 -7.11
CA ARG A 138 16.05 -8.54 -7.63
C ARG A 138 14.74 -7.82 -7.90
N ALA A 139 13.75 -8.50 -8.49
CA ALA A 139 12.42 -7.92 -8.71
C ALA A 139 11.75 -7.54 -7.39
N VAL A 140 11.84 -8.39 -6.37
CA VAL A 140 11.30 -8.10 -5.03
C VAL A 140 12.00 -6.90 -4.40
N GLN A 141 13.33 -6.83 -4.49
CA GLN A 141 14.11 -5.70 -3.99
C GLN A 141 13.76 -4.38 -4.69
N GLU A 142 13.53 -4.40 -5.99
CA GLU A 142 13.09 -3.23 -6.76
C GLU A 142 11.71 -2.75 -6.29
N MET A 143 10.75 -3.64 -6.12
CA MET A 143 9.42 -3.30 -5.60
C MET A 143 9.49 -2.70 -4.19
N LEU A 144 10.38 -3.21 -3.33
CA LEU A 144 10.57 -2.73 -1.96
C LEU A 144 11.39 -1.44 -1.87
N GLY A 145 12.13 -1.07 -2.91
CA GLY A 145 12.99 0.12 -2.92
C GLY A 145 14.16 0.00 -1.94
N HIS A 146 14.93 -1.09 -2.01
CA HIS A 146 16.15 -1.26 -1.24
C HIS A 146 17.25 -0.33 -1.77
N ALA A 147 17.92 0.39 -0.86
CA ALA A 147 18.89 1.44 -1.18
C ALA A 147 20.19 0.96 -1.83
N ASP A 148 20.53 -0.32 -1.65
CA ASP A 148 21.80 -0.91 -2.10
C ASP A 148 21.81 -1.29 -3.59
N ILE A 149 20.67 -1.19 -4.28
CA ILE A 149 20.63 -1.28 -5.73
C ILE A 149 20.93 0.11 -6.28
N SER A 150 22.22 0.42 -6.39
CA SER A 150 22.75 1.68 -6.88
C SER A 150 22.55 1.80 -8.38
N THR A 151 21.32 2.08 -8.83
CA THR A 151 21.12 2.55 -10.19
C THR A 151 19.89 3.44 -10.20
N THR A 152 20.07 4.64 -10.72
CA THR A 152 19.02 5.48 -11.25
C THR A 152 18.37 4.71 -12.41
N GLN A 153 17.58 3.68 -12.09
CA GLN A 153 16.81 2.99 -13.11
C GLN A 153 15.69 3.91 -13.52
N ILE A 154 15.81 4.47 -14.70
CA ILE A 154 14.70 5.05 -15.43
C ILE A 154 13.70 3.90 -15.62
N TYR A 155 12.52 4.00 -14.99
CA TYR A 155 11.45 3.02 -15.15
C TYR A 155 10.95 3.08 -16.59
N THR A 156 11.52 2.22 -17.45
CA THR A 156 11.04 2.01 -18.81
C THR A 156 9.76 1.18 -18.80
N HIS A 157 9.00 1.18 -19.89
CA HIS A 157 7.86 0.29 -20.08
C HIS A 157 8.21 -1.18 -19.84
N VAL A 158 9.38 -1.60 -20.27
CA VAL A 158 9.90 -2.98 -20.11
C VAL A 158 10.04 -3.35 -18.64
N ASN A 159 10.63 -2.48 -17.81
CA ASN A 159 10.79 -2.73 -16.38
C ASN A 159 9.45 -2.79 -15.66
N ARG A 160 8.53 -1.91 -16.01
CA ARG A 160 7.17 -1.90 -15.45
C ARG A 160 6.42 -3.19 -15.76
N ASP A 161 6.44 -3.63 -17.01
CA ASP A 161 5.74 -4.83 -17.46
C ASP A 161 6.34 -6.08 -16.82
N TYR A 162 7.67 -6.12 -16.69
CA TYR A 162 8.37 -7.18 -15.97
C TYR A 162 7.95 -7.27 -14.50
N LEU A 163 7.93 -6.15 -13.78
CA LEU A 163 7.51 -6.13 -12.37
C LEU A 163 6.03 -6.54 -12.21
N LYS A 164 5.16 -6.12 -13.12
CA LYS A 164 3.76 -6.54 -13.14
C LYS A 164 3.62 -8.05 -13.37
N GLU A 165 4.38 -8.61 -14.30
CA GLU A 165 4.35 -10.04 -14.58
C GLU A 165 4.81 -10.86 -13.37
N VAL A 166 5.90 -10.45 -12.73
CA VAL A 166 6.40 -11.08 -11.49
C VAL A 166 5.36 -10.99 -10.38
N HIS A 167 4.77 -9.83 -10.16
CA HIS A 167 3.75 -9.65 -9.14
C HIS A 167 2.52 -10.53 -9.43
N LYS A 168 2.02 -10.50 -10.66
CA LYS A 168 0.86 -11.27 -11.09
C LYS A 168 1.08 -12.77 -10.97
N SER A 169 2.27 -13.25 -11.30
CA SER A 169 2.58 -14.68 -11.28
C SER A 169 2.79 -15.23 -9.87
N TYR A 170 3.28 -14.43 -8.94
CA TYR A 170 3.79 -14.92 -7.67
C TYR A 170 3.15 -14.32 -6.42
N HIS A 171 2.41 -13.22 -6.54
CA HIS A 171 1.73 -12.64 -5.38
C HIS A 171 0.34 -13.23 -5.18
N PRO A 172 -0.03 -13.67 -3.95
CA PRO A 172 -1.32 -14.35 -3.69
C PRO A 172 -2.57 -13.49 -3.95
N ARG A 173 -2.41 -12.16 -4.00
CA ARG A 173 -3.50 -11.21 -4.24
C ARG A 173 -3.26 -10.31 -5.47
N ALA A 174 -2.57 -10.81 -6.45
CA ALA A 174 -2.36 -10.11 -7.71
C ALA A 174 -3.66 -9.86 -8.49
#